data_f9d6f5ffcecfa40a40daf7985474dd33
#
_entry.id   f9d6f5ffcecfa40a40daf7985474dd33
#
_cell.length_a   1.000
_cell.length_b   1.000
_cell.length_c   1.000
_cell.angle_alpha   90.00
_cell.angle_beta   90.00
_cell.angle_gamma   90.00
#
_symmetry.space_group_name_H-M   'P 1'
#
loop_
_entity.id
_entity.type
_entity.pdbx_description
1 polymer ?
#
loop_
_entity_poly.entity_id
_entity_poly.type
_entity_poly.pdbx_seq_one_letter_code
_entity_poly.pdbx_strand_id
1 'polypeptide(L)'
;MAMPLSVTNHLLLIFISLSSIMKITKENILVFEKLYRTNFVNSLSGFKSANLIGTISKEGKTNLAIFSSVIHVGANPPAIGFLMRPVSVERHTYKNIKETNYFTINHINKNIFKKAHQTSARYDKDISEFDECGLTPEYSDTIKAPYVKESKIKIGCRFVEEHEIKFNGTIFIVGEIFEVILPDDIVGEDGFVDIEKAETVAISGLDSYHDTKRIARLSYAKPGKLNLGNFI
;
A
#
# COMPACT_ATOMS: atom_id res chain seq x y z
N MET A 1 46.85 57.48 27.24
CA MET A 1 45.50 57.05 27.68
C MET A 1 45.04 56.05 26.61
N ALA A 2 45.28 54.75 26.83
CA ALA A 2 45.01 53.69 25.92
C ALA A 2 43.85 52.84 26.46
N MET A 3 42.77 52.70 25.67
CA MET A 3 41.65 51.84 25.97
C MET A 3 42.01 50.37 25.59
N PRO A 4 41.64 49.39 26.37
CA PRO A 4 41.85 47.99 25.99
C PRO A 4 40.70 47.47 25.10
N LEU A 5 41.12 46.78 24.02
CA LEU A 5 40.25 46.01 23.15
C LEU A 5 39.69 44.80 23.92
N SER A 6 38.38 44.73 24.04
CA SER A 6 37.68 43.56 24.56
C SER A 6 37.56 42.49 23.46
N VAL A 7 38.26 41.39 23.62
CA VAL A 7 38.12 40.19 22.80
C VAL A 7 36.92 39.39 23.31
N THR A 8 35.82 39.52 22.62
CA THR A 8 34.63 38.67 22.90
C THR A 8 34.82 37.32 22.23
N ASN A 9 35.23 36.33 23.01
CA ASN A 9 35.28 34.93 22.55
C ASN A 9 33.84 34.42 22.37
N HIS A 10 33.38 34.34 21.13
CA HIS A 10 32.22 33.55 20.76
C HIS A 10 32.62 32.09 20.71
N LEU A 11 32.45 31.35 21.80
CA LEU A 11 32.42 29.89 21.80
C LEU A 11 31.18 29.48 21.03
N LEU A 12 31.39 29.08 19.77
CA LEU A 12 30.39 28.41 18.96
C LEU A 12 30.24 26.97 19.53
N LEU A 13 29.29 26.79 20.45
CA LEU A 13 28.89 25.46 20.92
C LEU A 13 28.22 24.74 19.76
N ILE A 14 29.00 23.94 19.04
CA ILE A 14 28.48 22.96 18.09
C ILE A 14 27.80 21.87 18.92
N PHE A 15 26.48 21.95 19.08
CA PHE A 15 25.66 20.84 19.55
C PHE A 15 25.67 19.76 18.46
N ILE A 16 26.61 18.84 18.53
CA ILE A 16 26.50 17.57 17.82
C ILE A 16 25.37 16.82 18.54
N SER A 17 24.18 16.89 17.98
CA SER A 17 23.07 16.01 18.38
C SER A 17 23.49 14.59 18.05
N LEU A 18 24.09 13.90 19.00
CA LEU A 18 24.22 12.44 18.94
C LEU A 18 22.80 11.88 18.95
N SER A 19 22.33 11.40 17.81
CA SER A 19 21.05 10.67 17.75
C SER A 19 21.15 9.49 18.69
N SER A 20 20.41 9.54 19.81
CA SER A 20 20.36 8.42 20.75
C SER A 20 19.60 7.26 20.14
N ILE A 21 20.20 6.07 20.16
CA ILE A 21 19.52 4.85 19.76
C ILE A 21 18.49 4.50 20.83
N MET A 22 17.21 4.42 20.44
CA MET A 22 16.13 4.04 21.34
C MET A 22 15.84 2.55 21.20
N LYS A 23 15.85 1.80 22.29
CA LYS A 23 15.38 0.41 22.36
C LYS A 23 13.98 0.38 22.96
N ILE A 24 13.01 -0.13 22.20
CA ILE A 24 11.61 -0.26 22.61
C ILE A 24 11.27 -1.75 22.70
N THR A 25 10.80 -2.19 23.89
CA THR A 25 10.41 -3.58 24.14
C THR A 25 8.90 -3.78 23.90
N LYS A 26 8.44 -5.03 23.92
CA LYS A 26 7.03 -5.39 23.86
C LYS A 26 6.24 -4.70 24.98
N GLU A 27 6.76 -4.70 26.19
CA GLU A 27 6.15 -4.09 27.37
C GLU A 27 5.96 -2.60 27.17
N ASN A 28 6.96 -1.91 26.58
CA ASN A 28 6.85 -0.49 26.24
C ASN A 28 5.73 -0.26 25.22
N ILE A 29 5.66 -1.09 24.17
CA ILE A 29 4.62 -0.96 23.13
C ILE A 29 3.22 -1.15 23.72
N LEU A 30 3.05 -2.09 24.64
CA LEU A 30 1.74 -2.39 25.23
C LEU A 30 1.17 -1.24 26.07
N VAL A 31 2.05 -0.43 26.70
CA VAL A 31 1.63 0.73 27.52
C VAL A 31 1.53 2.04 26.72
N PHE A 32 1.89 2.04 25.44
CA PHE A 32 1.66 3.22 24.60
C PHE A 32 0.18 3.57 24.53
N GLU A 33 -0.11 4.87 24.47
CA GLU A 33 -1.43 5.37 24.15
C GLU A 33 -1.90 4.75 22.81
N LYS A 34 -3.20 4.50 22.69
CA LYS A 34 -3.77 3.73 21.55
C LYS A 34 -3.38 4.29 20.19
N LEU A 35 -3.50 5.59 19.97
CA LEU A 35 -3.19 6.21 18.68
C LEU A 35 -1.69 6.18 18.39
N TYR A 36 -0.86 6.50 19.40
CA TYR A 36 0.59 6.41 19.29
C TYR A 36 1.05 4.99 18.93
N ARG A 37 0.55 3.98 19.64
CA ARG A 37 0.84 2.57 19.34
C ARG A 37 0.42 2.19 17.93
N THR A 38 -0.76 2.63 17.50
CA THR A 38 -1.26 2.35 16.14
C THR A 38 -0.31 2.94 15.09
N ASN A 39 0.06 4.19 15.21
CA ASN A 39 0.97 4.86 14.28
C ASN A 39 2.35 4.21 14.30
N PHE A 40 2.90 3.97 15.50
CA PHE A 40 4.20 3.34 15.68
C PHE A 40 4.26 1.97 14.99
N VAL A 41 3.36 1.05 15.34
CA VAL A 41 3.38 -0.32 14.80
C VAL A 41 3.13 -0.34 13.29
N ASN A 42 2.20 0.48 12.77
CA ASN A 42 1.90 0.49 11.34
C ASN A 42 3.04 1.08 10.48
N SER A 43 3.91 1.92 11.05
CA SER A 43 5.06 2.49 10.32
C SER A 43 6.29 1.59 10.31
N LEU A 44 6.41 0.62 11.22
CA LEU A 44 7.58 -0.27 11.32
C LEU A 44 7.78 -1.17 10.10
N SER A 45 6.72 -1.47 9.34
CA SER A 45 6.82 -2.30 8.13
C SER A 45 7.46 -1.59 6.94
N GLY A 46 7.82 -0.33 7.05
CA GLY A 46 8.42 0.47 5.97
C GLY A 46 7.42 0.85 4.88
N PHE A 47 7.91 0.98 3.65
CA PHE A 47 7.06 1.27 2.49
C PHE A 47 6.21 0.05 2.12
N LYS A 48 4.94 0.33 1.85
CA LYS A 48 3.93 -0.65 1.44
C LYS A 48 3.31 -0.20 0.13
N SER A 49 2.77 -1.14 -0.64
CA SER A 49 1.94 -0.82 -1.80
C SER A 49 0.67 -0.09 -1.37
N ALA A 50 0.27 0.93 -2.09
CA ALA A 50 -0.97 1.64 -1.88
C ALA A 50 -1.97 1.25 -2.98
N ASN A 51 -3.09 0.63 -2.59
CA ASN A 51 -4.06 0.08 -3.52
C ASN A 51 -5.48 0.40 -3.11
N LEU A 52 -6.36 0.49 -4.11
CA LEU A 52 -7.81 0.48 -3.93
C LEU A 52 -8.34 -0.89 -4.33
N ILE A 53 -9.14 -1.51 -3.47
CA ILE A 53 -9.83 -2.77 -3.79
C ILE A 53 -11.28 -2.44 -4.12
N GLY A 54 -11.65 -2.72 -5.37
CA GLY A 54 -13.00 -2.59 -5.88
C GLY A 54 -13.78 -3.90 -5.76
N THR A 55 -15.00 -3.83 -5.28
CA THR A 55 -15.92 -4.96 -5.17
C THR A 55 -17.35 -4.54 -5.51
N ILE A 56 -18.21 -5.51 -5.75
CA ILE A 56 -19.63 -5.28 -6.01
C ILE A 56 -20.46 -6.30 -5.25
N SER A 57 -21.58 -5.88 -4.69
CA SER A 57 -22.53 -6.79 -4.06
C SER A 57 -23.36 -7.56 -5.10
N LYS A 58 -24.11 -8.57 -4.67
CA LYS A 58 -25.06 -9.29 -5.53
C LYS A 58 -26.16 -8.39 -6.09
N GLU A 59 -26.50 -7.33 -5.35
CA GLU A 59 -27.50 -6.32 -5.73
C GLU A 59 -26.95 -5.25 -6.67
N GLY A 60 -25.65 -5.35 -7.07
CA GLY A 60 -25.01 -4.41 -7.97
C GLY A 60 -24.47 -3.15 -7.32
N LYS A 61 -24.40 -3.07 -5.98
CA LYS A 61 -23.81 -1.94 -5.27
C LYS A 61 -22.29 -2.04 -5.25
N THR A 62 -21.63 -1.01 -5.72
CA THR A 62 -20.16 -0.91 -5.73
C THR A 62 -19.63 -0.52 -4.35
N ASN A 63 -18.44 -1.01 -4.03
CA ASN A 63 -17.69 -0.64 -2.84
C ASN A 63 -16.22 -0.49 -3.21
N LEU A 64 -15.55 0.50 -2.66
CA LEU A 64 -14.14 0.79 -2.88
C LEU A 64 -13.44 1.09 -1.56
N ALA A 65 -12.35 0.37 -1.28
CA ALA A 65 -11.63 0.54 -0.03
C ALA A 65 -10.12 0.54 -0.23
N ILE A 66 -9.41 1.41 0.51
CA ILE A 66 -7.95 1.48 0.47
C ILE A 66 -7.30 0.37 1.30
N PHE A 67 -6.28 -0.27 0.71
CA PHE A 67 -5.45 -1.31 1.34
C PHE A 67 -3.97 -1.05 1.11
N SER A 68 -3.17 -1.25 2.16
CA SER A 68 -1.70 -1.17 2.10
C SER A 68 -1.03 -2.51 2.41
N SER A 69 -1.75 -3.61 2.27
CA SER A 69 -1.29 -4.95 2.61
C SER A 69 -1.31 -5.92 1.42
N VAL A 70 -1.39 -5.40 0.21
CA VAL A 70 -1.33 -6.22 -1.01
C VAL A 70 0.08 -6.75 -1.20
N ILE A 71 0.20 -8.09 -1.41
CA ILE A 71 1.47 -8.79 -1.59
C ILE A 71 1.39 -9.80 -2.72
N HIS A 72 2.52 -10.06 -3.37
CA HIS A 72 2.69 -11.18 -4.29
C HIS A 72 2.60 -12.51 -3.56
N VAL A 73 1.89 -13.48 -4.13
CA VAL A 73 1.74 -14.84 -3.58
C VAL A 73 2.46 -15.87 -4.47
N GLY A 74 2.28 -15.80 -5.78
CA GLY A 74 2.90 -16.74 -6.71
C GLY A 74 2.81 -16.26 -8.15
N ALA A 75 3.73 -16.75 -8.99
CA ALA A 75 3.73 -16.46 -10.43
C ALA A 75 3.10 -17.58 -11.26
N ASN A 76 3.08 -18.81 -10.75
CA ASN A 76 2.44 -19.94 -11.41
C ASN A 76 1.85 -20.91 -10.37
N PRO A 77 0.51 -20.94 -10.21
CA PRO A 77 -0.47 -20.03 -10.83
C PRO A 77 -0.26 -18.57 -10.40
N PRO A 78 -0.68 -17.59 -11.23
CA PRO A 78 -0.50 -16.18 -10.92
C PRO A 78 -1.46 -15.78 -9.80
N ALA A 79 -0.91 -15.42 -8.63
CA ALA A 79 -1.69 -15.13 -7.44
C ALA A 79 -1.18 -13.91 -6.67
N ILE A 80 -2.11 -13.17 -6.12
CA ILE A 80 -1.90 -11.98 -5.31
C ILE A 80 -2.82 -12.04 -4.08
N GLY A 81 -2.39 -11.48 -2.96
CA GLY A 81 -3.20 -11.50 -1.76
C GLY A 81 -3.12 -10.21 -0.96
N PHE A 82 -4.00 -10.07 0.02
CA PHE A 82 -4.01 -8.94 0.94
C PHE A 82 -4.60 -9.33 2.30
N LEU A 83 -4.28 -8.53 3.33
CA LEU A 83 -4.81 -8.73 4.66
C LEU A 83 -6.09 -7.91 4.87
N MET A 84 -7.17 -8.61 5.19
CA MET A 84 -8.43 -8.05 5.65
C MET A 84 -8.40 -7.90 7.18
N ARG A 85 -8.86 -6.75 7.69
CA ARG A 85 -9.06 -6.56 9.13
C ARG A 85 -10.10 -7.55 9.67
N PRO A 86 -10.08 -7.84 10.99
CA PRO A 86 -11.06 -8.75 11.59
C PRO A 86 -12.50 -8.40 11.22
N VAL A 87 -13.29 -9.43 10.95
CA VAL A 87 -14.71 -9.32 10.53
C VAL A 87 -15.69 -9.27 11.72
N SER A 88 -15.18 -9.02 12.93
CA SER A 88 -16.02 -8.71 14.11
C SER A 88 -16.92 -7.49 13.91
N VAL A 89 -16.60 -6.65 12.91
CA VAL A 89 -17.42 -5.57 12.37
C VAL A 89 -17.63 -5.87 10.90
N GLU A 90 -18.85 -5.66 10.38
CA GLU A 90 -19.15 -5.88 8.96
C GLU A 90 -18.14 -5.15 8.06
N ARG A 91 -17.63 -5.88 7.05
CA ARG A 91 -16.67 -5.42 6.05
C ARG A 91 -17.29 -5.64 4.67
N HIS A 92 -17.75 -4.57 4.04
CA HIS A 92 -18.42 -4.65 2.75
C HIS A 92 -17.54 -5.32 1.69
N THR A 93 -16.26 -4.95 1.61
CA THR A 93 -15.28 -5.60 0.72
C THR A 93 -15.24 -7.12 0.92
N TYR A 94 -15.13 -7.59 2.15
CA TYR A 94 -15.09 -9.02 2.46
C TYR A 94 -16.39 -9.73 2.08
N LYS A 95 -17.52 -9.17 2.48
CA LYS A 95 -18.85 -9.70 2.16
C LYS A 95 -19.04 -9.83 0.64
N ASN A 96 -18.75 -8.77 -0.10
CA ASN A 96 -18.88 -8.75 -1.56
C ASN A 96 -18.00 -9.81 -2.22
N ILE A 97 -16.73 -9.97 -1.78
CA ILE A 97 -15.84 -11.02 -2.29
C ILE A 97 -16.42 -12.41 -2.06
N LYS A 98 -16.95 -12.69 -0.85
CA LYS A 98 -17.56 -13.98 -0.52
C LYS A 98 -18.84 -14.25 -1.31
N GLU A 99 -19.56 -13.21 -1.68
CA GLU A 99 -20.83 -13.31 -2.41
C GLU A 99 -20.62 -13.45 -3.92
N THR A 100 -19.64 -12.75 -4.49
CA THR A 100 -19.47 -12.62 -5.94
C THR A 100 -18.24 -13.35 -6.49
N ASN A 101 -17.29 -13.72 -5.63
CA ASN A 101 -15.99 -14.34 -5.94
C ASN A 101 -15.04 -13.47 -6.78
N TYR A 102 -15.31 -12.18 -6.95
CA TYR A 102 -14.46 -11.28 -7.72
C TYR A 102 -14.11 -10.01 -6.96
N PHE A 103 -12.92 -9.51 -7.22
CA PHE A 103 -12.46 -8.20 -6.75
C PHE A 103 -11.42 -7.64 -7.72
N THR A 104 -11.19 -6.33 -7.63
CA THR A 104 -10.14 -5.67 -8.39
C THR A 104 -9.13 -5.04 -7.44
N ILE A 105 -7.87 -4.98 -7.87
CA ILE A 105 -6.80 -4.24 -7.21
C ILE A 105 -6.35 -3.14 -8.15
N ASN A 106 -6.37 -1.92 -7.68
CA ASN A 106 -6.10 -0.74 -8.49
C ASN A 106 -4.98 0.06 -7.82
N HIS A 107 -3.84 0.24 -8.48
CA HIS A 107 -2.73 1.01 -7.95
C HIS A 107 -3.12 2.47 -7.78
N ILE A 108 -2.79 3.03 -6.63
CA ILE A 108 -2.97 4.45 -6.36
C ILE A 108 -1.80 5.22 -6.99
N ASN A 109 -2.10 6.22 -7.81
CA ASN A 109 -1.12 7.12 -8.40
C ASN A 109 -1.17 8.53 -7.76
N LYS A 110 -0.21 9.38 -8.14
CA LYS A 110 -0.06 10.74 -7.62
C LYS A 110 -1.30 11.62 -7.77
N ASN A 111 -2.14 11.35 -8.77
CA ASN A 111 -3.31 12.20 -9.06
C ASN A 111 -4.51 11.85 -8.17
N ILE A 112 -4.61 10.61 -7.69
CA ILE A 112 -5.78 10.12 -6.97
C ILE A 112 -5.54 9.82 -5.48
N PHE A 113 -4.32 9.94 -4.95
CA PHE A 113 -4.00 9.49 -3.58
C PHE A 113 -4.87 10.16 -2.50
N LYS A 114 -5.26 11.43 -2.66
CA LYS A 114 -6.15 12.13 -1.71
C LYS A 114 -7.57 11.54 -1.74
N LYS A 115 -8.10 11.29 -2.93
CA LYS A 115 -9.40 10.64 -3.12
C LYS A 115 -9.38 9.21 -2.61
N ALA A 116 -8.30 8.47 -2.90
CA ALA A 116 -8.08 7.13 -2.41
C ALA A 116 -7.98 7.06 -0.88
N HIS A 117 -7.32 8.03 -0.24
CA HIS A 117 -7.25 8.12 1.22
C HIS A 117 -8.65 8.30 1.82
N GLN A 118 -9.51 9.09 1.20
CA GLN A 118 -10.86 9.35 1.67
C GLN A 118 -11.72 8.08 1.71
N THR A 119 -11.45 7.06 0.88
CA THR A 119 -12.17 5.77 0.95
C THR A 119 -11.92 4.99 2.25
N SER A 120 -10.98 5.45 3.10
CA SER A 120 -10.76 4.89 4.44
C SER A 120 -11.82 5.32 5.46
N ALA A 121 -12.63 6.32 5.14
CA ALA A 121 -13.74 6.77 5.98
C ALA A 121 -14.80 5.67 6.07
N ARG A 122 -15.60 5.72 7.13
CA ARG A 122 -16.68 4.75 7.32
C ARG A 122 -17.94 5.27 6.65
N TYR A 123 -18.25 4.71 5.49
CA TYR A 123 -19.50 4.97 4.78
C TYR A 123 -20.53 3.90 5.10
N ASP A 124 -21.80 4.26 5.03
CA ASP A 124 -22.91 3.32 5.14
C ASP A 124 -22.96 2.38 3.92
N LYS A 125 -23.52 1.18 4.09
CA LYS A 125 -23.56 0.13 3.04
C LYS A 125 -24.26 0.55 1.74
N ASP A 126 -25.10 1.58 1.80
CA ASP A 126 -25.87 2.10 0.65
C ASP A 126 -25.16 3.24 -0.08
N ILE A 127 -23.98 3.62 0.41
CA ILE A 127 -23.16 4.71 -0.15
C ILE A 127 -21.94 4.09 -0.82
N SER A 128 -21.71 4.44 -2.09
CA SER A 128 -20.53 4.01 -2.84
C SER A 128 -19.38 4.98 -2.62
N GLU A 129 -18.22 4.48 -2.21
CA GLU A 129 -17.01 5.29 -2.09
C GLU A 129 -16.53 5.82 -3.46
N PHE A 130 -16.93 5.18 -4.57
CA PHE A 130 -16.66 5.74 -5.91
C PHE A 130 -17.29 7.11 -6.06
N ASP A 131 -18.57 7.24 -5.72
CA ASP A 131 -19.33 8.49 -5.86
C ASP A 131 -18.84 9.53 -4.85
N GLU A 132 -18.76 9.16 -3.58
CA GLU A 132 -18.39 10.07 -2.49
C GLU A 132 -16.96 10.60 -2.60
N CYS A 133 -16.03 9.78 -3.12
CA CYS A 133 -14.64 10.19 -3.28
C CYS A 133 -14.34 10.75 -4.69
N GLY A 134 -15.33 10.76 -5.58
CA GLY A 134 -15.20 11.27 -6.95
C GLY A 134 -14.21 10.44 -7.78
N LEU A 135 -14.26 9.11 -7.66
CA LEU A 135 -13.57 8.13 -8.48
C LEU A 135 -14.56 7.46 -9.42
N THR A 136 -14.12 7.07 -10.61
CA THR A 136 -14.99 6.54 -11.65
C THR A 136 -14.89 5.01 -11.72
N PRO A 137 -15.99 4.26 -11.54
CA PRO A 137 -15.99 2.83 -11.78
C PRO A 137 -15.84 2.53 -13.27
N GLU A 138 -15.00 1.54 -13.61
CA GLU A 138 -14.79 1.01 -14.94
C GLU A 138 -14.97 -0.51 -14.91
N TYR A 139 -15.54 -1.10 -15.94
CA TYR A 139 -15.84 -2.52 -15.99
C TYR A 139 -15.17 -3.18 -17.19
N SER A 140 -14.91 -4.47 -17.08
CA SER A 140 -14.51 -5.34 -18.20
C SER A 140 -15.55 -6.44 -18.42
N ASP A 141 -15.41 -7.15 -19.52
CA ASP A 141 -16.27 -8.31 -19.82
C ASP A 141 -15.91 -9.55 -18.98
N THR A 142 -14.71 -9.56 -18.40
CA THR A 142 -14.14 -10.71 -17.67
C THR A 142 -14.42 -10.66 -16.19
N ILE A 143 -14.29 -9.48 -15.56
CA ILE A 143 -14.40 -9.28 -14.12
C ILE A 143 -15.61 -8.41 -13.79
N LYS A 144 -16.53 -8.94 -12.99
CA LYS A 144 -17.75 -8.23 -12.61
C LYS A 144 -17.51 -7.09 -11.61
N ALA A 145 -16.45 -7.17 -10.80
CA ALA A 145 -16.10 -6.12 -9.86
C ALA A 145 -15.55 -4.87 -10.58
N PRO A 146 -15.87 -3.65 -10.12
CA PRO A 146 -15.43 -2.43 -10.76
C PRO A 146 -13.94 -2.17 -10.57
N TYR A 147 -13.27 -1.72 -11.62
CA TYR A 147 -11.95 -1.07 -11.56
C TYR A 147 -12.10 0.42 -11.26
N VAL A 148 -10.99 1.05 -10.88
CA VAL A 148 -10.88 2.51 -10.80
C VAL A 148 -10.33 3.03 -12.12
N LYS A 149 -11.12 3.79 -12.89
CA LYS A 149 -10.74 4.29 -14.20
C LYS A 149 -9.46 5.13 -14.19
N GLU A 150 -9.24 5.89 -13.13
CA GLU A 150 -8.10 6.77 -12.95
C GLU A 150 -6.80 6.03 -12.57
N SER A 151 -6.88 4.74 -12.21
CA SER A 151 -5.71 3.91 -11.95
C SER A 151 -5.06 3.46 -13.25
N LYS A 152 -3.72 3.58 -13.34
CA LYS A 152 -2.96 3.14 -14.50
C LYS A 152 -2.70 1.64 -14.52
N ILE A 153 -2.54 1.02 -13.35
CA ILE A 153 -2.38 -0.43 -13.22
C ILE A 153 -3.58 -0.98 -12.46
N LYS A 154 -4.31 -1.88 -13.10
CA LYS A 154 -5.54 -2.49 -12.62
C LYS A 154 -5.44 -4.00 -12.77
N ILE A 155 -5.76 -4.74 -11.73
CA ILE A 155 -5.65 -6.21 -11.67
C ILE A 155 -7.02 -6.77 -11.30
N GLY A 156 -7.58 -7.59 -12.15
CA GLY A 156 -8.81 -8.31 -11.90
C GLY A 156 -8.53 -9.68 -11.31
N CYS A 157 -9.16 -10.00 -10.20
CA CYS A 157 -8.91 -11.19 -9.42
C CYS A 157 -10.18 -12.00 -9.18
N ARG A 158 -10.02 -13.33 -9.22
CA ARG A 158 -10.98 -14.29 -8.70
C ARG A 158 -10.53 -14.75 -7.31
N PHE A 159 -11.41 -14.71 -6.33
CA PHE A 159 -11.17 -15.26 -5.01
C PHE A 159 -10.87 -16.78 -5.10
N VAL A 160 -9.82 -17.22 -4.42
CA VAL A 160 -9.39 -18.63 -4.37
C VAL A 160 -9.59 -19.18 -2.97
N GLU A 161 -8.94 -18.59 -1.98
CA GLU A 161 -8.96 -19.07 -0.60
C GLU A 161 -8.69 -17.95 0.40
N GLU A 162 -8.89 -18.25 1.67
CA GLU A 162 -8.59 -17.35 2.77
C GLU A 162 -7.99 -18.10 3.95
N HIS A 163 -7.13 -17.41 4.71
CA HIS A 163 -6.50 -17.94 5.90
C HIS A 163 -6.68 -16.99 7.09
N GLU A 164 -7.37 -17.45 8.12
CA GLU A 164 -7.51 -16.69 9.36
C GLU A 164 -6.21 -16.72 10.17
N ILE A 165 -5.70 -15.56 10.52
CA ILE A 165 -4.59 -15.40 11.45
C ILE A 165 -5.17 -15.37 12.86
N LYS A 166 -5.25 -16.53 13.50
CA LYS A 166 -5.89 -16.72 14.83
C LYS A 166 -5.35 -15.80 15.93
N PHE A 167 -4.10 -15.33 15.79
CA PHE A 167 -3.46 -14.46 16.77
C PHE A 167 -4.19 -13.11 16.94
N ASN A 168 -4.77 -12.58 15.88
CA ASN A 168 -5.41 -11.26 15.90
C ASN A 168 -6.74 -11.18 15.12
N GLY A 169 -7.19 -12.30 14.54
CA GLY A 169 -8.43 -12.38 13.77
C GLY A 169 -8.39 -11.71 12.40
N THR A 170 -7.21 -11.31 11.89
CA THR A 170 -7.08 -10.84 10.51
C THR A 170 -7.21 -12.01 9.55
N ILE A 171 -7.65 -11.74 8.32
CA ILE A 171 -7.85 -12.76 7.29
C ILE A 171 -6.96 -12.43 6.11
N PHE A 172 -6.13 -13.38 5.69
CA PHE A 172 -5.37 -13.27 4.46
C PHE A 172 -6.23 -13.80 3.30
N ILE A 173 -6.57 -12.91 2.37
CA ILE A 173 -7.36 -13.20 1.17
C ILE A 173 -6.40 -13.48 0.02
N VAL A 174 -6.60 -14.58 -0.69
CA VAL A 174 -5.84 -14.95 -1.89
C VAL A 174 -6.75 -14.90 -3.11
N GLY A 175 -6.29 -14.24 -4.15
CA GLY A 175 -6.94 -14.18 -5.45
C GLY A 175 -6.02 -14.63 -6.57
N GLU A 176 -6.55 -15.37 -7.52
CA GLU A 176 -5.92 -15.66 -8.81
C GLU A 176 -6.07 -14.46 -9.73
N ILE A 177 -4.99 -14.05 -10.37
CA ILE A 177 -4.99 -12.96 -11.36
C ILE A 177 -5.63 -13.46 -12.64
N PHE A 178 -6.73 -12.87 -13.06
CA PHE A 178 -7.49 -13.21 -14.26
C PHE A 178 -7.22 -12.28 -15.43
N GLU A 179 -7.04 -10.99 -15.15
CA GLU A 179 -6.66 -10.00 -16.15
C GLU A 179 -5.87 -8.86 -15.52
N VAL A 180 -5.06 -8.21 -16.33
CA VAL A 180 -4.33 -7.00 -15.95
C VAL A 180 -4.56 -5.95 -17.03
N ILE A 181 -4.95 -4.75 -16.64
CA ILE A 181 -5.14 -3.61 -17.52
C ILE A 181 -4.11 -2.56 -17.14
N LEU A 182 -3.23 -2.22 -18.08
CA LEU A 182 -2.16 -1.25 -17.89
C LEU A 182 -1.71 -0.67 -19.25
N PRO A 183 -1.04 0.51 -19.27
CA PRO A 183 -0.40 1.02 -20.49
C PRO A 183 0.71 0.07 -21.00
N ASP A 184 0.80 -0.13 -22.29
CA ASP A 184 1.80 -1.01 -22.90
C ASP A 184 3.25 -0.50 -22.70
N ASP A 185 3.42 0.81 -22.70
CA ASP A 185 4.72 1.49 -22.59
C ASP A 185 5.39 1.38 -21.21
N ILE A 186 4.69 0.85 -20.19
CA ILE A 186 5.28 0.60 -18.85
C ILE A 186 5.77 -0.83 -18.65
N VAL A 187 5.61 -1.71 -19.63
CA VAL A 187 6.05 -3.11 -19.57
C VAL A 187 7.38 -3.24 -20.32
N GLY A 188 8.42 -3.67 -19.63
CA GLY A 188 9.73 -3.93 -20.23
C GLY A 188 9.74 -5.23 -21.03
N GLU A 189 10.72 -5.39 -21.91
CA GLU A 189 10.90 -6.61 -22.75
C GLU A 189 11.08 -7.88 -21.89
N ASP A 190 11.56 -7.73 -20.65
CA ASP A 190 11.71 -8.82 -19.67
C ASP A 190 10.46 -9.06 -18.81
N GLY A 191 9.35 -8.37 -19.11
CA GLY A 191 8.09 -8.47 -18.39
C GLY A 191 8.02 -7.64 -17.10
N PHE A 192 9.06 -6.84 -16.80
CA PHE A 192 9.03 -5.96 -15.63
C PHE A 192 8.06 -4.79 -15.84
N VAL A 193 7.15 -4.58 -14.89
CA VAL A 193 6.21 -3.45 -14.91
C VAL A 193 6.83 -2.25 -14.18
N ASP A 194 7.04 -1.15 -14.89
CA ASP A 194 7.60 0.08 -14.33
C ASP A 194 6.54 0.89 -13.58
N ILE A 195 6.41 0.60 -12.29
CA ILE A 195 5.43 1.26 -11.41
C ILE A 195 5.72 2.74 -11.17
N GLU A 196 6.98 3.19 -11.34
CA GLU A 196 7.33 4.62 -11.26
C GLU A 196 6.85 5.37 -12.49
N LYS A 197 7.02 4.80 -13.68
CA LYS A 197 6.46 5.35 -14.91
C LYS A 197 4.92 5.40 -14.87
N ALA A 198 4.30 4.45 -14.16
CA ALA A 198 2.88 4.49 -13.84
C ALA A 198 2.52 5.55 -12.77
N GLU A 199 3.50 6.22 -12.17
CA GLU A 199 3.32 7.19 -11.07
C GLU A 199 2.67 6.59 -9.81
N THR A 200 2.84 5.28 -9.62
CA THR A 200 2.32 4.58 -8.44
C THR A 200 3.00 5.12 -7.17
N VAL A 201 2.21 5.39 -6.14
CA VAL A 201 2.71 5.86 -4.84
C VAL A 201 2.90 4.70 -3.87
N ALA A 202 3.86 4.84 -2.95
CA ALA A 202 3.98 3.99 -1.78
C ALA A 202 3.35 4.68 -0.56
N ILE A 203 3.02 3.88 0.47
CA ILE A 203 2.51 4.38 1.74
C ILE A 203 3.33 3.83 2.91
N SER A 204 3.67 4.68 3.87
CA SER A 204 4.18 4.25 5.19
C SER A 204 3.18 4.64 6.28
N GLY A 205 3.15 3.87 7.36
CA GLY A 205 2.10 4.05 8.37
C GLY A 205 0.72 3.82 7.77
N LEU A 206 -0.21 4.73 8.06
CA LEU A 206 -1.61 4.68 7.59
C LEU A 206 -1.97 5.83 6.63
N ASP A 207 -1.14 6.86 6.57
CA ASP A 207 -1.50 8.17 6.00
C ASP A 207 -0.35 8.91 5.30
N SER A 208 0.86 8.36 5.32
CA SER A 208 2.03 9.00 4.72
C SER A 208 2.30 8.42 3.32
N TYR A 209 2.02 9.20 2.28
CA TYR A 209 2.21 8.81 0.88
C TYR A 209 3.54 9.32 0.35
N HIS A 210 4.20 8.49 -0.47
CA HIS A 210 5.54 8.75 -1.00
C HIS A 210 5.56 8.62 -2.52
N ASP A 211 6.21 9.56 -3.17
CA ASP A 211 6.72 9.42 -4.51
C ASP A 211 8.05 8.66 -4.43
N THR A 212 8.13 7.49 -5.04
CA THR A 212 9.31 6.64 -4.95
C THR A 212 10.29 6.90 -6.07
N LYS A 213 11.57 6.62 -5.82
CA LYS A 213 12.61 6.65 -6.83
C LYS A 213 13.42 5.38 -6.78
N ARG A 214 13.42 4.62 -7.87
CA ARG A 214 14.22 3.41 -8.02
C ARG A 214 15.71 3.76 -7.95
N ILE A 215 16.44 3.04 -7.11
CA ILE A 215 17.90 3.17 -7.04
C ILE A 215 18.54 2.38 -8.18
N ALA A 216 18.12 1.11 -8.36
CA ALA A 216 18.65 0.23 -9.39
C ALA A 216 17.77 -1.01 -9.57
N ARG A 217 17.92 -1.69 -10.70
CA ARG A 217 17.57 -3.09 -10.90
C ARG A 217 18.87 -3.89 -10.98
N LEU A 218 18.96 -4.97 -10.21
CA LEU A 218 20.15 -5.80 -10.15
C LEU A 218 19.89 -7.16 -10.77
N SER A 219 20.89 -7.74 -11.43
CA SER A 219 20.82 -9.10 -11.93
C SER A 219 20.68 -10.12 -10.79
N TYR A 220 20.20 -11.33 -11.12
CA TYR A 220 20.03 -12.39 -10.14
C TYR A 220 21.37 -12.73 -9.43
N ALA A 221 21.36 -12.71 -8.10
CA ALA A 221 22.54 -12.98 -7.30
C ALA A 221 22.98 -14.44 -7.41
N LYS A 222 24.29 -14.68 -7.56
CA LYS A 222 24.88 -16.01 -7.61
C LYS A 222 25.93 -16.16 -6.49
N PRO A 223 26.05 -17.34 -5.86
CA PRO A 223 27.10 -17.60 -4.85
C PRO A 223 28.49 -17.32 -5.43
N GLY A 224 29.37 -16.69 -4.64
CA GLY A 224 30.75 -16.37 -5.03
C GLY A 224 30.90 -15.21 -6.01
N LYS A 225 29.81 -14.56 -6.41
CA LYS A 225 29.85 -13.34 -7.26
C LYS A 225 29.12 -12.21 -6.53
N LEU A 226 29.87 -11.22 -6.08
CA LEU A 226 29.26 -9.99 -5.57
C LEU A 226 28.80 -9.14 -6.77
N ASN A 227 27.47 -8.92 -6.87
CA ASN A 227 26.90 -8.07 -7.93
C ASN A 227 27.19 -6.60 -7.61
N LEU A 228 28.37 -6.10 -8.02
CA LEU A 228 28.78 -4.70 -7.85
C LEU A 228 28.45 -3.83 -9.06
N GLY A 229 27.41 -4.14 -9.85
CA GLY A 229 27.01 -3.16 -10.83
C GLY A 229 26.68 -3.60 -12.26
N ASN A 230 26.17 -4.80 -12.49
CA ASN A 230 25.46 -5.02 -13.75
C ASN A 230 23.99 -4.61 -13.55
N PHE A 231 23.68 -3.37 -13.88
CA PHE A 231 22.30 -2.88 -13.99
C PHE A 231 21.66 -3.52 -15.22
N ILE A 232 20.45 -4.03 -15.06
CA ILE A 232 19.59 -4.45 -16.18
C ILE A 232 18.83 -3.23 -16.67
#